data_14bd76ba933e21f91964dc4de2d0c7dc
#
_entry.id   14bd76ba933e21f91964dc4de2d0c7dc
#
_cell.length_a   1.000
_cell.length_b   1.000
_cell.length_c   1.000
_cell.angle_alpha   90.00
_cell.angle_beta   90.00
_cell.angle_gamma   90.00
#
_symmetry.space_group_name_H-M   'P 1'
#
loop_
_entity.id
_entity.type
_entity.pdbx_description
1 polymer ?
#
loop_
_entity_poly.entity_id
_entity_poly.type
_entity_poly.pdbx_seq_one_letter_code
_entity_poly.pdbx_strand_id
1 'polypeptide(L)'
;GSTGYGSAYTEAISRDWGGKVYEDVMKVTEALEKLAYIDSNSVGAMGWSYGGFMMNFLQGQTKKFKCFASMMGIFDLESMWGATEELWFVNWDLAGQPWNSELYNFLSPSNYVKNFSTPTLIITGEKDYRVPYTQSIQYFNTLQSLGIDSRLIIFKNDGHWPSNVKSMPLYYNAHLEWFHKYLGGAPAPYD
;
A
#
# COMPACT_ATOMS: atom_id res chain seq x y z
N GLY A 1 -0.46 -13.25 8.84
CA GLY A 1 0.03 -14.26 7.94
C GLY A 1 1.36 -13.91 7.31
N SER A 2 2.39 -14.63 7.66
CA SER A 2 3.73 -14.50 7.06
C SER A 2 4.44 -15.86 7.15
N THR A 3 5.49 -16.05 6.34
CA THR A 3 6.35 -17.24 6.43
C THR A 3 7.26 -17.18 7.68
N GLY A 4 7.80 -18.33 8.11
CA GLY A 4 8.76 -18.41 9.22
C GLY A 4 8.16 -18.73 10.59
N TYR A 5 6.83 -18.70 10.75
CA TYR A 5 6.13 -18.93 12.02
C TYR A 5 5.14 -20.11 11.98
N GLY A 6 5.33 -21.02 11.01
CA GLY A 6 4.49 -22.19 10.82
C GLY A 6 3.31 -21.99 9.87
N SER A 7 2.74 -23.11 9.38
CA SER A 7 1.70 -23.09 8.34
C SER A 7 0.43 -22.39 8.79
N ALA A 8 -0.02 -22.62 10.01
CA ALA A 8 -1.23 -21.99 10.55
C ALA A 8 -1.14 -20.45 10.55
N TYR A 9 0.04 -19.88 10.83
CA TYR A 9 0.25 -18.43 10.75
C TYR A 9 0.30 -17.95 9.30
N THR A 10 0.95 -18.69 8.41
CA THR A 10 1.00 -18.37 6.97
C THR A 10 -0.39 -18.39 6.35
N GLU A 11 -1.20 -19.40 6.66
CA GLU A 11 -2.55 -19.58 6.11
C GLU A 11 -3.58 -18.59 6.66
N ALA A 12 -3.31 -17.98 7.81
CA ALA A 12 -4.25 -17.07 8.50
C ALA A 12 -4.65 -15.83 7.68
N ILE A 13 -3.86 -15.47 6.65
CA ILE A 13 -4.14 -14.34 5.76
C ILE A 13 -5.03 -14.74 4.58
N SER A 14 -5.07 -16.01 4.20
CA SER A 14 -5.88 -16.49 3.09
C SER A 14 -7.34 -16.15 3.33
N ARG A 15 -7.97 -15.49 2.34
CA ARG A 15 -9.35 -14.97 2.39
C ARG A 15 -9.60 -13.87 3.43
N ASP A 16 -8.54 -13.33 4.04
CA ASP A 16 -8.64 -12.32 5.11
C ASP A 16 -7.56 -11.22 4.97
N TRP A 17 -7.37 -10.70 3.78
CA TRP A 17 -6.35 -9.68 3.52
C TRP A 17 -6.57 -8.35 4.26
N GLY A 18 -7.80 -8.02 4.59
CA GLY A 18 -8.16 -6.75 5.23
C GLY A 18 -8.68 -6.88 6.67
N GLY A 19 -8.77 -8.09 7.23
CA GLY A 19 -9.28 -8.31 8.59
C GLY A 19 -8.18 -8.33 9.64
N LYS A 20 -7.67 -9.51 9.97
CA LYS A 20 -6.67 -9.69 11.05
C LYS A 20 -5.40 -8.86 10.83
N VAL A 21 -4.93 -8.71 9.61
CA VAL A 21 -3.74 -7.91 9.33
C VAL A 21 -4.00 -6.42 9.62
N TYR A 22 -5.18 -5.91 9.26
CA TYR A 22 -5.59 -4.56 9.65
C TYR A 22 -5.59 -4.39 11.18
N GLU A 23 -6.21 -5.34 11.90
CA GLU A 23 -6.22 -5.31 13.37
C GLU A 23 -4.81 -5.33 13.96
N ASP A 24 -3.92 -6.16 13.43
CA ASP A 24 -2.54 -6.26 13.89
C ASP A 24 -1.79 -4.95 13.67
N VAL A 25 -1.91 -4.33 12.49
CA VAL A 25 -1.32 -3.01 12.20
C VAL A 25 -1.81 -1.97 13.19
N MET A 26 -3.12 -1.91 13.46
CA MET A 26 -3.70 -0.94 14.38
C MET A 26 -3.25 -1.19 15.83
N LYS A 27 -3.26 -2.44 16.30
CA LYS A 27 -2.81 -2.80 17.66
C LYS A 27 -1.32 -2.51 17.89
N VAL A 28 -0.47 -2.82 16.89
CA VAL A 28 0.96 -2.50 16.97
C VAL A 28 1.17 -0.99 16.99
N THR A 29 0.47 -0.24 16.15
CA THR A 29 0.53 1.22 16.13
C THR A 29 0.14 1.79 17.51
N GLU A 30 -0.98 1.35 18.07
CA GLU A 30 -1.45 1.79 19.40
C GLU A 30 -0.48 1.42 20.54
N ALA A 31 0.20 0.27 20.41
CA ALA A 31 1.21 -0.13 21.39
C ALA A 31 2.46 0.75 21.31
N LEU A 32 2.92 1.06 20.09
CA LEU A 32 4.09 1.90 19.87
C LEU A 32 3.84 3.35 20.32
N GLU A 33 2.66 3.88 20.10
CA GLU A 33 2.29 5.26 20.52
C GLU A 33 2.31 5.49 22.04
N LYS A 34 2.27 4.41 22.83
CA LYS A 34 2.41 4.49 24.30
C LYS A 34 3.85 4.65 24.78
N LEU A 35 4.83 4.47 23.89
CA LEU A 35 6.23 4.61 24.23
C LEU A 35 6.62 6.10 24.32
N ALA A 36 7.32 6.47 25.39
CA ALA A 36 7.62 7.87 25.70
C ALA A 36 8.48 8.60 24.64
N TYR A 37 9.16 7.86 23.78
CA TYR A 37 10.00 8.42 22.70
C TYR A 37 9.30 8.47 21.34
N ILE A 38 8.02 8.10 21.26
CA ILE A 38 7.21 8.16 20.04
C ILE A 38 6.28 9.37 20.09
N ASP A 39 6.33 10.21 19.08
CA ASP A 39 5.32 11.25 18.88
C ASP A 39 4.08 10.64 18.21
N SER A 40 3.05 10.38 19.00
CA SER A 40 1.78 9.82 18.52
C SER A 40 1.01 10.73 17.55
N ASN A 41 1.39 12.01 17.46
CA ASN A 41 0.80 12.96 16.52
C ASN A 41 1.50 12.99 15.16
N SER A 42 2.65 12.32 15.03
CA SER A 42 3.50 12.32 13.83
C SER A 42 3.77 10.90 13.34
N VAL A 43 2.71 10.13 13.09
CA VAL A 43 2.79 8.74 12.62
C VAL A 43 2.40 8.65 11.15
N GLY A 44 3.30 8.11 10.34
CA GLY A 44 3.06 7.73 8.94
C GLY A 44 3.23 6.23 8.76
N ALA A 45 2.77 5.71 7.63
CA ALA A 45 2.97 4.30 7.31
C ALA A 45 3.40 4.12 5.86
N MET A 46 4.16 3.05 5.61
CA MET A 46 4.60 2.69 4.27
C MET A 46 4.54 1.18 4.05
N GLY A 47 4.33 0.79 2.82
CA GLY A 47 4.27 -0.62 2.48
C GLY A 47 4.47 -0.88 1.00
N TRP A 48 4.97 -2.06 0.70
CA TRP A 48 5.28 -2.51 -0.64
C TRP A 48 4.51 -3.77 -1.01
N SER A 49 4.03 -3.89 -2.26
CA SER A 49 3.25 -5.03 -2.75
C SER A 49 1.98 -5.22 -1.91
N TYR A 50 1.83 -6.33 -1.19
CA TYR A 50 0.76 -6.50 -0.21
C TYR A 50 0.76 -5.38 0.85
N GLY A 51 1.95 -4.93 1.30
CA GLY A 51 2.05 -3.77 2.19
C GLY A 51 1.51 -2.48 1.53
N GLY A 52 1.72 -2.29 0.23
CA GLY A 52 1.12 -1.20 -0.54
C GLY A 52 -0.39 -1.32 -0.63
N PHE A 53 -0.92 -2.52 -0.86
CA PHE A 53 -2.35 -2.82 -0.73
C PHE A 53 -2.87 -2.40 0.65
N MET A 54 -2.17 -2.78 1.71
CA MET A 54 -2.57 -2.43 3.08
C MET A 54 -2.60 -0.92 3.30
N MET A 55 -1.63 -0.15 2.75
CA MET A 55 -1.67 1.32 2.81
C MET A 55 -2.91 1.88 2.10
N ASN A 56 -3.21 1.37 0.91
CA ASN A 56 -4.39 1.77 0.14
C ASN A 56 -5.69 1.38 0.85
N PHE A 57 -5.74 0.23 1.52
CA PHE A 57 -6.88 -0.22 2.31
C PHE A 57 -7.06 0.62 3.57
N LEU A 58 -5.98 0.87 4.34
CA LEU A 58 -5.98 1.75 5.51
C LEU A 58 -6.52 3.16 5.21
N GLN A 59 -6.27 3.68 4.01
CA GLN A 59 -6.78 4.97 3.54
C GLN A 59 -8.31 5.08 3.70
N GLY A 60 -9.02 3.97 3.49
CA GLY A 60 -10.47 3.90 3.60
C GLY A 60 -11.00 3.51 4.98
N GLN A 61 -10.14 3.00 5.86
CA GLN A 61 -10.53 2.39 7.13
C GLN A 61 -10.20 3.26 8.36
N THR A 62 -9.19 4.13 8.26
CA THR A 62 -8.73 4.92 9.41
C THR A 62 -8.21 6.30 9.02
N LYS A 63 -8.23 7.25 9.96
CA LYS A 63 -7.65 8.59 9.85
C LYS A 63 -6.39 8.75 10.72
N LYS A 64 -5.86 7.66 11.24
CA LYS A 64 -4.80 7.68 12.24
C LYS A 64 -3.46 8.20 11.71
N PHE A 65 -3.15 7.90 10.46
CA PHE A 65 -1.85 8.21 9.86
C PHE A 65 -1.84 9.59 9.19
N LYS A 66 -0.76 10.35 9.35
CA LYS A 66 -0.57 11.67 8.73
C LYS A 66 -0.26 11.59 7.24
N CYS A 67 0.41 10.53 6.82
CA CYS A 67 0.70 10.25 5.41
C CYS A 67 0.96 8.77 5.18
N PHE A 68 0.83 8.37 3.92
CA PHE A 68 1.19 7.04 3.44
C PHE A 68 2.28 7.11 2.36
N ALA A 69 3.04 6.02 2.24
CA ALA A 69 3.78 5.69 1.03
C ALA A 69 3.38 4.28 0.57
N SER A 70 2.77 4.19 -0.60
CA SER A 70 2.30 2.95 -1.22
C SER A 70 3.17 2.61 -2.43
N MET A 71 3.87 1.49 -2.35
CA MET A 71 4.76 1.04 -3.41
C MET A 71 4.21 -0.24 -4.03
N MET A 72 4.00 -0.24 -5.36
CA MET A 72 3.45 -1.40 -6.11
C MET A 72 2.20 -1.97 -5.42
N GLY A 73 1.33 -1.09 -4.91
CA GLY A 73 0.15 -1.47 -4.13
C GLY A 73 -1.08 -1.67 -5.00
N ILE A 74 -1.89 -2.65 -4.64
CA ILE A 74 -3.16 -2.91 -5.32
C ILE A 74 -4.19 -1.86 -4.86
N PHE A 75 -4.97 -1.35 -5.81
CA PHE A 75 -6.06 -0.41 -5.54
C PHE A 75 -7.42 -1.02 -5.83
N ASP A 76 -7.53 -1.78 -6.92
CA ASP A 76 -8.75 -2.44 -7.34
C ASP A 76 -8.46 -3.90 -7.70
N LEU A 77 -9.03 -4.83 -6.97
CA LEU A 77 -8.72 -6.24 -7.07
C LEU A 77 -9.27 -6.89 -8.35
N GLU A 78 -10.41 -6.42 -8.87
CA GLU A 78 -10.96 -6.96 -10.12
C GLU A 78 -10.07 -6.57 -11.31
N SER A 79 -9.69 -5.30 -11.42
CA SER A 79 -8.80 -4.84 -12.48
C SER A 79 -7.39 -5.41 -12.34
N MET A 80 -6.91 -5.63 -11.11
CA MET A 80 -5.65 -6.33 -10.87
C MET A 80 -5.72 -7.78 -11.33
N TRP A 81 -6.80 -8.50 -10.99
CA TRP A 81 -7.02 -9.88 -11.44
C TRP A 81 -6.98 -10.00 -12.97
N GLY A 82 -7.60 -9.04 -13.67
CA GLY A 82 -7.67 -9.03 -15.14
C GLY A 82 -6.34 -8.73 -15.85
N ALA A 83 -5.29 -8.35 -15.13
CA ALA A 83 -4.04 -7.86 -15.72
C ALA A 83 -2.75 -8.41 -15.08
N THR A 84 -2.84 -9.15 -13.97
CA THR A 84 -1.69 -9.77 -13.31
C THR A 84 -1.17 -11.00 -14.06
N GLU A 85 0.13 -11.24 -14.01
CA GLU A 85 0.75 -12.48 -14.47
C GLU A 85 0.54 -13.67 -13.51
N GLU A 86 0.09 -13.42 -12.27
CA GLU A 86 0.04 -14.43 -11.19
C GLU A 86 -1.40 -14.73 -10.73
N LEU A 87 -2.28 -15.14 -11.63
CA LEU A 87 -3.68 -15.45 -11.32
C LEU A 87 -3.88 -16.54 -10.25
N TRP A 88 -2.91 -17.45 -10.12
CA TRP A 88 -3.03 -18.59 -9.23
C TRP A 88 -3.19 -18.21 -7.77
N PHE A 89 -2.38 -17.24 -7.25
CA PHE A 89 -2.46 -16.86 -5.86
C PHE A 89 -3.69 -15.99 -5.59
N VAL A 90 -4.05 -15.11 -6.54
CA VAL A 90 -5.23 -14.25 -6.41
C VAL A 90 -6.49 -15.09 -6.32
N ASN A 91 -6.63 -16.10 -7.19
CA ASN A 91 -7.75 -17.04 -7.12
C ASN A 91 -7.79 -17.83 -5.80
N TRP A 92 -6.62 -18.21 -5.27
CA TRP A 92 -6.54 -18.91 -4.00
C TRP A 92 -6.93 -18.03 -2.83
N ASP A 93 -6.31 -16.87 -2.72
CA ASP A 93 -6.47 -15.97 -1.58
C ASP A 93 -7.82 -15.25 -1.56
N LEU A 94 -8.43 -15.04 -2.74
CA LEU A 94 -9.74 -14.41 -2.86
C LEU A 94 -10.89 -15.40 -3.13
N ALA A 95 -10.65 -16.69 -2.88
CA ALA A 95 -11.65 -17.76 -2.98
C ALA A 95 -12.30 -17.92 -4.36
N GLY A 96 -11.58 -17.67 -5.44
CA GLY A 96 -12.03 -17.84 -6.82
C GLY A 96 -11.83 -16.59 -7.68
N GLN A 97 -12.59 -16.52 -8.77
CA GLN A 97 -12.57 -15.41 -9.71
C GLN A 97 -13.53 -14.27 -9.26
N PRO A 98 -13.39 -13.05 -9.79
CA PRO A 98 -14.24 -11.90 -9.42
C PRO A 98 -15.75 -12.17 -9.48
N TRP A 99 -16.20 -12.90 -10.46
CA TRP A 99 -17.64 -13.23 -10.61
C TRP A 99 -18.15 -14.35 -9.69
N ASN A 100 -17.27 -15.01 -8.93
CA ASN A 100 -17.60 -16.10 -8.00
C ASN A 100 -17.28 -15.76 -6.53
N SER A 101 -16.65 -14.61 -6.27
CA SER A 101 -16.22 -14.23 -4.92
C SER A 101 -16.49 -12.77 -4.61
N GLU A 102 -17.25 -12.53 -3.56
CA GLU A 102 -17.52 -11.18 -3.03
C GLU A 102 -16.28 -10.51 -2.41
N LEU A 103 -15.19 -11.28 -2.17
CA LEU A 103 -13.97 -10.74 -1.56
C LEU A 103 -13.30 -9.67 -2.44
N TYR A 104 -13.42 -9.77 -3.76
CA TYR A 104 -12.93 -8.73 -4.67
C TYR A 104 -13.57 -7.38 -4.39
N ASN A 105 -14.87 -7.36 -4.19
CA ASN A 105 -15.61 -6.15 -3.87
C ASN A 105 -15.31 -5.68 -2.44
N PHE A 106 -15.34 -6.59 -1.48
CA PHE A 106 -15.18 -6.26 -0.07
C PHE A 106 -13.76 -5.78 0.27
N LEU A 107 -12.73 -6.34 -0.37
CA LEU A 107 -11.34 -6.03 -0.07
C LEU A 107 -10.73 -4.95 -0.98
N SER A 108 -11.39 -4.57 -2.08
CA SER A 108 -10.85 -3.52 -2.97
C SER A 108 -10.81 -2.15 -2.29
N PRO A 109 -9.63 -1.52 -2.12
CA PRO A 109 -9.54 -0.15 -1.61
C PRO A 109 -10.41 0.85 -2.39
N SER A 110 -10.57 0.65 -3.71
CA SER A 110 -11.39 1.49 -4.59
C SER A 110 -12.84 1.65 -4.12
N ASN A 111 -13.38 0.70 -3.36
CA ASN A 111 -14.75 0.75 -2.86
C ASN A 111 -14.93 1.66 -1.62
N TYR A 112 -13.82 2.10 -1.02
CA TYR A 112 -13.81 2.95 0.18
C TYR A 112 -13.41 4.40 -0.10
N VAL A 113 -13.37 4.82 -1.34
CA VAL A 113 -12.89 6.12 -1.82
C VAL A 113 -13.53 7.31 -1.09
N LYS A 114 -14.80 7.21 -0.72
CA LYS A 114 -15.52 8.26 0.03
C LYS A 114 -14.90 8.58 1.40
N ASN A 115 -14.10 7.66 1.92
CA ASN A 115 -13.44 7.81 3.22
C ASN A 115 -12.01 8.34 3.10
N PHE A 116 -11.47 8.50 1.91
CA PHE A 116 -10.08 8.88 1.69
C PHE A 116 -9.81 10.33 2.13
N SER A 117 -8.65 10.57 2.74
CA SER A 117 -8.24 11.91 3.15
C SER A 117 -6.74 12.05 3.43
N THR A 118 -5.99 10.95 3.52
CA THR A 118 -4.59 10.96 3.95
C THR A 118 -3.67 11.18 2.75
N PRO A 119 -2.74 12.16 2.78
CA PRO A 119 -1.74 12.37 1.75
C PRO A 119 -0.92 11.12 1.45
N THR A 120 -0.68 10.83 0.16
CA THR A 120 -0.03 9.56 -0.23
C THR A 120 1.02 9.73 -1.32
N LEU A 121 2.25 9.23 -1.04
CA LEU A 121 3.27 8.96 -2.04
C LEU A 121 2.99 7.61 -2.69
N ILE A 122 2.96 7.57 -4.03
CA ILE A 122 2.72 6.35 -4.80
C ILE A 122 3.93 6.09 -5.69
N ILE A 123 4.49 4.89 -5.62
CA ILE A 123 5.64 4.48 -6.43
C ILE A 123 5.34 3.16 -7.13
N THR A 124 5.71 3.05 -8.40
CA THR A 124 5.52 1.81 -9.17
C THR A 124 6.58 1.66 -10.26
N GLY A 125 6.78 0.44 -10.73
CA GLY A 125 7.57 0.13 -11.93
C GLY A 125 6.65 -0.06 -13.14
N GLU A 126 7.01 0.52 -14.30
CA GLU A 126 6.22 0.38 -15.54
C GLU A 126 6.16 -1.06 -16.04
N LYS A 127 7.18 -1.87 -15.69
CA LYS A 127 7.29 -3.29 -16.04
C LYS A 127 6.82 -4.23 -14.93
N ASP A 128 6.00 -3.73 -14.02
CA ASP A 128 5.38 -4.56 -13.00
C ASP A 128 4.17 -5.30 -13.61
N TYR A 129 4.36 -6.60 -13.86
CA TYR A 129 3.33 -7.49 -14.37
C TYR A 129 2.61 -8.27 -13.26
N ARG A 130 3.14 -8.21 -12.03
CA ARG A 130 2.52 -8.81 -10.84
C ARG A 130 1.42 -7.94 -10.28
N VAL A 131 1.76 -6.69 -9.96
CA VAL A 131 0.79 -5.64 -9.64
C VAL A 131 0.88 -4.58 -10.74
N PRO A 132 0.06 -4.67 -11.79
CA PRO A 132 0.15 -3.78 -12.94
C PRO A 132 0.18 -2.31 -12.54
N TYR A 133 1.10 -1.54 -13.11
CA TYR A 133 1.31 -0.13 -12.74
C TYR A 133 0.05 0.74 -12.90
N THR A 134 -0.93 0.27 -13.64
CA THR A 134 -2.25 0.89 -13.78
C THR A 134 -3.01 0.98 -12.44
N GLN A 135 -2.72 0.09 -11.49
CA GLN A 135 -3.24 0.16 -10.12
C GLN A 135 -2.83 1.47 -9.45
N SER A 136 -1.55 1.82 -9.58
CA SER A 136 -1.00 3.08 -9.07
C SER A 136 -1.56 4.30 -9.77
N ILE A 137 -1.80 4.23 -11.10
CA ILE A 137 -2.44 5.32 -11.85
C ILE A 137 -3.89 5.53 -11.40
N GLN A 138 -4.67 4.45 -11.25
CA GLN A 138 -6.05 4.53 -10.77
C GLN A 138 -6.11 5.18 -9.39
N TYR A 139 -5.24 4.75 -8.47
CA TYR A 139 -5.17 5.30 -7.12
C TYR A 139 -4.79 6.79 -7.12
N PHE A 140 -3.75 7.17 -7.87
CA PHE A 140 -3.32 8.55 -8.00
C PHE A 140 -4.43 9.46 -8.55
N ASN A 141 -5.07 9.05 -9.65
CA ASN A 141 -6.17 9.81 -10.25
C ASN A 141 -7.34 9.99 -9.27
N THR A 142 -7.62 8.97 -8.48
CA THR A 142 -8.66 9.03 -7.44
C THR A 142 -8.29 10.07 -6.37
N LEU A 143 -7.07 10.03 -5.83
CA LEU A 143 -6.61 10.98 -4.83
C LEU A 143 -6.63 12.42 -5.36
N GLN A 144 -6.13 12.63 -6.60
CA GLN A 144 -6.17 13.95 -7.25
C GLN A 144 -7.59 14.46 -7.44
N SER A 145 -8.52 13.60 -7.86
CA SER A 145 -9.94 13.96 -8.03
C SER A 145 -10.62 14.34 -6.72
N LEU A 146 -10.13 13.82 -5.59
CA LEU A 146 -10.60 14.18 -4.25
C LEU A 146 -9.89 15.40 -3.66
N GLY A 147 -8.90 15.98 -4.36
CA GLY A 147 -8.07 17.08 -3.86
C GLY A 147 -7.11 16.66 -2.75
N ILE A 148 -6.80 15.36 -2.64
CA ILE A 148 -5.86 14.83 -1.65
C ILE A 148 -4.45 14.94 -2.20
N ASP A 149 -3.55 15.57 -1.42
CA ASP A 149 -2.14 15.71 -1.82
C ASP A 149 -1.53 14.34 -2.09
N SER A 150 -1.00 14.18 -3.29
CA SER A 150 -0.40 12.92 -3.71
C SER A 150 0.68 13.14 -4.77
N ARG A 151 1.67 12.24 -4.76
CA ARG A 151 2.78 12.22 -5.74
C ARG A 151 2.86 10.82 -6.33
N LEU A 152 2.94 10.73 -7.65
CA LEU A 152 3.15 9.48 -8.37
C LEU A 152 4.54 9.46 -9.02
N ILE A 153 5.28 8.38 -8.79
CA ILE A 153 6.57 8.11 -9.43
C ILE A 153 6.47 6.77 -10.17
N ILE A 154 6.71 6.79 -11.47
CA ILE A 154 6.75 5.58 -12.31
C ILE A 154 8.17 5.38 -12.82
N PHE A 155 8.82 4.30 -12.43
CA PHE A 155 10.14 3.91 -12.91
C PHE A 155 10.01 3.07 -14.18
N LYS A 156 10.39 3.64 -15.34
CA LYS A 156 10.22 3.04 -16.67
C LYS A 156 10.92 1.69 -16.88
N ASN A 157 12.00 1.44 -16.14
CA ASN A 157 12.82 0.26 -16.33
C ASN A 157 12.74 -0.74 -15.18
N ASP A 158 11.95 -0.46 -14.16
CA ASP A 158 11.76 -1.34 -13.01
C ASP A 158 10.45 -2.14 -13.14
N GLY A 159 10.47 -3.33 -12.59
CA GLY A 159 9.30 -4.19 -12.43
C GLY A 159 8.74 -4.10 -11.02
N HIS A 160 8.28 -5.25 -10.50
CA HIS A 160 7.76 -5.34 -9.13
C HIS A 160 8.81 -5.01 -8.06
N TRP A 161 10.10 -5.14 -8.39
CA TRP A 161 11.23 -4.82 -7.53
C TRP A 161 11.98 -3.62 -8.09
N PRO A 162 12.21 -2.54 -7.30
CA PRO A 162 13.05 -1.43 -7.71
C PRO A 162 14.52 -1.90 -7.68
N SER A 163 14.95 -2.57 -8.74
CA SER A 163 16.28 -3.18 -8.83
C SER A 163 17.30 -2.36 -9.61
N ASN A 164 16.85 -1.34 -10.34
CA ASN A 164 17.73 -0.48 -11.10
C ASN A 164 18.45 0.51 -10.17
N VAL A 165 19.77 0.39 -10.08
CA VAL A 165 20.61 1.26 -9.25
C VAL A 165 20.38 2.75 -9.52
N LYS A 166 20.06 3.13 -10.77
CA LYS A 166 19.76 4.53 -11.13
C LYS A 166 18.45 5.04 -10.57
N SER A 167 17.52 4.15 -10.23
CA SER A 167 16.23 4.50 -9.62
C SER A 167 16.34 4.71 -8.10
N MET A 168 17.34 4.11 -7.46
CA MET A 168 17.45 4.09 -5.99
C MET A 168 17.56 5.48 -5.34
N PRO A 169 18.38 6.42 -5.84
CA PRO A 169 18.45 7.75 -5.22
C PRO A 169 17.07 8.44 -5.17
N LEU A 170 16.35 8.47 -6.29
CA LEU A 170 15.01 9.05 -6.34
C LEU A 170 14.02 8.28 -5.44
N TYR A 171 14.11 6.94 -5.42
CA TYR A 171 13.25 6.10 -4.58
C TYR A 171 13.38 6.48 -3.10
N TYR A 172 14.60 6.50 -2.57
CA TYR A 172 14.82 6.82 -1.15
C TYR A 172 14.57 8.29 -0.84
N ASN A 173 15.03 9.21 -1.69
CA ASN A 173 14.82 10.64 -1.47
C ASN A 173 13.33 11.00 -1.45
N ALA A 174 12.55 10.44 -2.37
CA ALA A 174 11.11 10.70 -2.39
C ALA A 174 10.41 10.27 -1.08
N HIS A 175 10.82 9.14 -0.48
CA HIS A 175 10.31 8.73 0.83
C HIS A 175 10.72 9.69 1.94
N LEU A 176 12.00 10.05 2.00
CA LEU A 176 12.52 10.96 3.02
C LEU A 176 11.85 12.34 2.92
N GLU A 177 11.75 12.90 1.72
CA GLU A 177 11.04 14.17 1.46
C GLU A 177 9.58 14.10 1.88
N TRP A 178 8.89 13.00 1.52
CA TRP A 178 7.47 12.82 1.82
C TRP A 178 7.22 12.74 3.31
N PHE A 179 7.96 11.90 4.00
CA PHE A 179 7.82 11.76 5.45
C PHE A 179 8.28 13.01 6.19
N HIS A 180 9.34 13.68 5.75
CA HIS A 180 9.74 14.97 6.33
C HIS A 180 8.61 16.02 6.21
N LYS A 181 7.97 16.11 5.05
CA LYS A 181 6.87 17.05 4.81
C LYS A 181 5.72 16.90 5.80
N TYR A 182 5.35 15.67 6.16
CA TYR A 182 4.17 15.39 6.97
C TYR A 182 4.44 15.07 8.44
N LEU A 183 5.62 14.56 8.73
CA LEU A 183 5.99 14.12 10.08
C LEU A 183 7.04 15.02 10.73
N GLY A 184 7.70 15.90 9.95
CA GLY A 184 8.82 16.69 10.44
C GLY A 184 10.11 15.86 10.51
N GLY A 185 11.03 16.25 11.40
CA GLY A 185 12.36 15.63 11.51
C GLY A 185 13.40 16.27 10.60
N ALA A 186 14.55 15.62 10.41
CA ALA A 186 15.58 16.10 9.51
C ALA A 186 15.13 16.02 8.04
N PRO A 187 15.47 17.01 7.19
CA PRO A 187 15.21 16.94 5.76
C PRO A 187 16.00 15.80 5.10
N ALA A 188 15.61 15.42 3.89
CA ALA A 188 16.38 14.46 3.11
C ALA A 188 17.83 14.95 2.94
N PRO A 189 18.83 14.07 3.08
CA PRO A 189 20.24 14.46 3.05
C PRO A 189 20.73 14.91 1.66
N TYR A 190 19.90 14.82 0.65
CA TYR A 190 20.24 15.12 -0.75
C TYR A 190 19.15 16.03 -1.35
N ASP A 191 19.51 17.29 -1.50
CA ASP A 191 18.79 18.25 -2.33
C ASP A 191 19.22 18.10 -3.80
#